data_cfd43646456ed397aeb2530e29eb28a2
#
_entry.id   cfd43646456ed397aeb2530e29eb28a2
#
_cell.length_a   1.000
_cell.length_b   1.000
_cell.length_c   1.000
_cell.angle_alpha   90.00
_cell.angle_beta   90.00
_cell.angle_gamma   90.00
#
_symmetry.space_group_name_H-M   'P 1'
#
loop_
_entity.id
_entity.type
_entity.pdbx_description
1 polymer ?
#
loop_
_entity_poly.entity_id
_entity_poly.type
_entity_poly.pdbx_seq_one_letter_code
_entity_poly.pdbx_strand_id
1 'polypeptide(L)'
;MSPAPGAGRTDVEAKDAREPANGVAHPPARKAAGRSPVARFAALLLTLLGVAVFIALGIWQLERRVGKLDLIARVEARVHAPAVDAPGPQSWSGINADGYEYRHVRLAGSFTGNADTLVQAVTELGGGYWVLTPVRTDRGFVVMVNRGFIPLERKAGFQARKPVQSAPVVVDGLLRMSEPGGGFLRRNDPAGDRWYSRDVAAIAAARGLGEVAPYFIDAGASGPGEWPRGGLTVVHFRNTHLVYALTWFSLAAMLVAVLAFRGRRRTEPEE
;
A
#
# COMPACT_ATOMS: atom_id res chain seq x y z
N MET A 1 2.69 79.83 31.52
CA MET A 1 2.05 80.72 32.52
C MET A 1 1.73 79.88 33.72
N SER A 2 2.53 80.09 34.78
CA SER A 2 2.31 79.68 36.15
C SER A 2 1.18 80.53 36.80
N PRO A 3 0.54 80.22 37.91
CA PRO A 3 1.22 79.73 39.13
C PRO A 3 0.43 78.76 40.03
N ALA A 4 1.12 78.16 40.99
CA ALA A 4 0.64 77.69 42.29
C ALA A 4 0.15 78.86 43.14
N PRO A 5 -0.32 78.78 44.43
CA PRO A 5 0.00 77.82 45.51
C PRO A 5 -1.18 77.56 46.48
N GLY A 6 -0.91 76.81 47.59
CA GLY A 6 -1.77 76.86 48.77
C GLY A 6 -1.57 75.69 49.76
N ALA A 7 -0.82 76.04 50.80
CA ALA A 7 -0.52 75.21 51.96
C ALA A 7 -1.69 75.04 52.93
N GLY A 8 -1.61 73.96 53.71
CA GLY A 8 -2.49 73.74 54.87
C GLY A 8 -2.03 72.53 55.68
N ARG A 9 -1.24 72.83 56.66
CA ARG A 9 -0.69 71.98 57.73
C ARG A 9 -1.72 71.92 58.90
N THR A 10 -2.02 70.71 59.35
CA THR A 10 -2.38 70.51 60.79
C THR A 10 -2.06 69.06 61.17
N ASP A 11 -1.21 69.01 62.17
CA ASP A 11 -0.91 67.85 63.01
C ASP A 11 -2.19 67.37 63.69
N VAL A 12 -2.28 66.09 64.03
CA VAL A 12 -2.71 65.55 65.34
C VAL A 12 -2.69 64.01 65.33
N GLU A 13 -1.91 63.46 66.20
CA GLU A 13 -2.19 62.37 67.16
C GLU A 13 -2.08 60.88 66.69
N ALA A 14 -1.01 60.28 67.20
CA ALA A 14 -0.78 58.87 67.32
C ALA A 14 -1.89 58.14 68.07
N LYS A 15 -2.37 57.05 67.50
CA LYS A 15 -3.11 56.04 68.24
C LYS A 15 -2.62 54.68 67.84
N ASP A 16 -1.94 54.09 68.79
CA ASP A 16 -1.50 52.72 68.87
C ASP A 16 -2.66 51.75 68.59
N ALA A 17 -2.54 50.95 67.48
CA ALA A 17 -3.47 49.84 67.21
C ALA A 17 -2.66 48.63 66.72
N ARG A 18 -2.49 47.70 67.59
CA ARG A 18 -1.90 46.39 67.45
C ARG A 18 -2.41 45.70 66.17
N GLU A 19 -1.49 45.37 65.33
CA GLU A 19 -1.65 44.50 64.13
C GLU A 19 -1.92 43.09 64.59
N PRO A 20 -3.03 42.42 64.17
CA PRO A 20 -3.19 40.97 64.34
C PRO A 20 -2.31 40.26 63.33
N ALA A 21 -1.36 39.47 63.80
CA ALA A 21 -0.55 38.55 63.02
C ALA A 21 -1.42 37.66 62.19
N ASN A 22 -1.51 37.95 60.87
CA ASN A 22 -2.16 37.13 59.87
C ASN A 22 -1.29 35.90 59.62
N GLY A 23 -1.50 34.86 60.45
CA GLY A 23 -0.90 33.54 60.23
C GLY A 23 -1.43 32.96 58.89
N VAL A 24 -0.65 33.13 57.84
CA VAL A 24 -0.89 32.38 56.57
C VAL A 24 -0.72 30.90 56.87
N ALA A 25 -1.82 30.24 57.14
CA ALA A 25 -1.86 28.78 57.25
C ALA A 25 -1.49 28.18 55.89
N HIS A 26 -0.25 27.70 55.77
CA HIS A 26 0.14 26.87 54.64
C HIS A 26 -0.76 25.63 54.62
N PRO A 27 -1.45 25.34 53.47
CA PRO A 27 -2.23 24.11 53.38
C PRO A 27 -1.28 22.91 53.57
N PRO A 28 -1.70 21.87 54.32
CA PRO A 28 -0.85 20.72 54.54
C PRO A 28 -0.49 20.07 53.21
N ALA A 29 0.81 19.86 53.00
CA ALA A 29 1.32 19.17 51.84
C ALA A 29 0.54 17.85 51.66
N ARG A 30 -0.25 17.74 50.60
CA ARG A 30 -0.99 16.51 50.23
C ARG A 30 0.06 15.40 50.10
N LYS A 31 0.16 14.55 51.11
CA LYS A 31 0.92 13.30 51.03
C LYS A 31 0.37 12.54 49.83
N ALA A 32 1.22 12.38 48.81
CA ALA A 32 0.87 11.56 47.62
C ALA A 32 0.43 10.18 48.11
N ALA A 33 -0.86 9.86 47.97
CA ALA A 33 -1.42 8.57 48.38
C ALA A 33 -0.66 7.46 47.63
N GLY A 34 0.15 6.70 48.31
CA GLY A 34 0.89 5.58 47.80
C GLY A 34 -0.11 4.58 47.20
N ARG A 35 0.06 4.23 45.92
CA ARG A 35 -0.77 3.23 45.26
C ARG A 35 -0.84 1.94 46.08
N SER A 36 -2.05 1.37 46.26
CA SER A 36 -2.28 0.12 47.01
C SER A 36 -1.43 -1.02 46.43
N PRO A 37 -1.05 -2.03 47.23
CA PRO A 37 -0.29 -3.19 46.76
C PRO A 37 -1.00 -3.93 45.61
N VAL A 38 -2.32 -3.99 45.64
CA VAL A 38 -3.17 -4.56 44.56
C VAL A 38 -3.00 -3.76 43.26
N ALA A 39 -3.04 -2.44 43.30
CA ALA A 39 -2.84 -1.62 42.12
C ALA A 39 -1.42 -1.76 41.52
N ARG A 40 -0.41 -1.99 42.38
CA ARG A 40 0.97 -2.26 41.92
C ARG A 40 1.10 -3.61 41.23
N PHE A 41 0.47 -4.65 41.80
CA PHE A 41 0.44 -5.99 41.23
C PHE A 41 -0.30 -6.01 39.88
N ALA A 42 -1.48 -5.38 39.82
CA ALA A 42 -2.24 -5.23 38.57
C ALA A 42 -1.45 -4.51 37.49
N ALA A 43 -0.75 -3.43 37.83
CA ALA A 43 0.09 -2.70 36.89
C ALA A 43 1.28 -3.55 36.37
N LEU A 44 1.89 -4.38 37.23
CA LEU A 44 2.94 -5.30 36.83
C LEU A 44 2.40 -6.35 35.85
N LEU A 45 1.28 -6.99 36.17
CA LEU A 45 0.65 -7.99 35.29
C LEU A 45 0.29 -7.38 33.93
N LEU A 46 -0.30 -6.18 33.93
CA LEU A 46 -0.66 -5.49 32.67
C LEU A 46 0.61 -5.19 31.84
N THR A 47 1.69 -4.77 32.48
CA THR A 47 2.95 -4.50 31.76
C THR A 47 3.56 -5.78 31.20
N LEU A 48 3.57 -6.87 31.96
CA LEU A 48 4.07 -8.17 31.48
C LEU A 48 3.21 -8.71 30.33
N LEU A 49 1.89 -8.57 30.42
CA LEU A 49 0.98 -8.89 29.31
C LEU A 49 1.30 -8.05 28.06
N GLY A 50 1.53 -6.75 28.24
CA GLY A 50 1.92 -5.85 27.14
C GLY A 50 3.25 -6.30 26.48
N VAL A 51 4.24 -6.68 27.28
CA VAL A 51 5.52 -7.23 26.76
C VAL A 51 5.25 -8.51 25.95
N ALA A 52 4.46 -9.44 26.49
CA ALA A 52 4.15 -10.70 25.80
C ALA A 52 3.42 -10.45 24.46
N VAL A 53 2.45 -9.53 24.44
CA VAL A 53 1.73 -9.14 23.22
C VAL A 53 2.67 -8.54 22.18
N PHE A 54 3.56 -7.62 22.57
CA PHE A 54 4.49 -6.99 21.62
C PHE A 54 5.51 -7.98 21.08
N ILE A 55 5.99 -8.92 21.89
CA ILE A 55 6.87 -10.01 21.41
C ILE A 55 6.10 -10.88 20.41
N ALA A 56 4.88 -11.30 20.73
CA ALA A 56 4.06 -12.12 19.82
C ALA A 56 3.80 -11.43 18.49
N LEU A 57 3.48 -10.13 18.49
CA LEU A 57 3.32 -9.32 17.27
C LEU A 57 4.62 -9.19 16.49
N GLY A 58 5.76 -9.04 17.16
CA GLY A 58 7.07 -9.03 16.51
C GLY A 58 7.39 -10.35 15.81
N ILE A 59 7.17 -11.48 16.46
CA ILE A 59 7.34 -12.81 15.88
C ILE A 59 6.41 -13.02 14.69
N TRP A 60 5.12 -12.71 14.84
CA TRP A 60 4.15 -12.79 13.75
C TRP A 60 4.58 -11.98 12.51
N GLN A 61 5.15 -10.79 12.70
CA GLN A 61 5.68 -9.99 11.59
C GLN A 61 6.88 -10.67 10.90
N LEU A 62 7.74 -11.35 11.65
CA LEU A 62 8.86 -12.11 11.06
C LEU A 62 8.36 -13.29 10.23
N GLU A 63 7.36 -14.04 10.70
CA GLU A 63 6.75 -15.15 9.96
C GLU A 63 6.10 -14.64 8.65
N ARG A 64 5.36 -13.53 8.73
CA ARG A 64 4.77 -12.88 7.54
C ARG A 64 5.84 -12.42 6.55
N ARG A 65 6.98 -11.94 7.05
CA ARG A 65 8.11 -11.56 6.20
C ARG A 65 8.66 -12.74 5.42
N VAL A 66 8.86 -13.89 6.07
CA VAL A 66 9.38 -15.09 5.41
C VAL A 66 8.46 -15.51 4.27
N GLY A 67 7.15 -15.68 4.52
CA GLY A 67 6.19 -16.05 3.48
C GLY A 67 6.13 -15.04 2.32
N LYS A 68 6.32 -13.74 2.61
CA LYS A 68 6.38 -12.71 1.57
C LYS A 68 7.66 -12.79 0.73
N LEU A 69 8.80 -13.10 1.34
CA LEU A 69 10.07 -13.27 0.63
C LEU A 69 10.03 -14.51 -0.28
N ASP A 70 9.42 -15.60 0.17
CA ASP A 70 9.25 -16.80 -0.65
C ASP A 70 8.35 -16.52 -1.88
N LEU A 71 7.28 -15.74 -1.71
CA LEU A 71 6.46 -15.30 -2.83
C LEU A 71 7.28 -14.45 -3.82
N ILE A 72 8.03 -13.47 -3.33
CA ILE A 72 8.88 -12.61 -4.15
C ILE A 72 9.89 -13.45 -4.93
N ALA A 73 10.57 -14.39 -4.28
CA ALA A 73 11.56 -15.25 -4.92
C ALA A 73 10.94 -16.12 -6.03
N ARG A 74 9.74 -16.68 -5.80
CA ARG A 74 9.01 -17.45 -6.85
C ARG A 74 8.61 -16.59 -8.03
N VAL A 75 8.12 -15.37 -7.81
CA VAL A 75 7.73 -14.47 -8.90
C VAL A 75 8.97 -14.02 -9.67
N GLU A 76 10.04 -13.63 -8.98
CA GLU A 76 11.31 -13.23 -9.60
C GLU A 76 11.89 -14.34 -10.48
N ALA A 77 11.90 -15.58 -9.98
CA ALA A 77 12.32 -16.74 -10.76
C ALA A 77 11.47 -16.96 -12.03
N ARG A 78 10.17 -16.69 -11.98
CA ARG A 78 9.26 -16.84 -13.16
C ARG A 78 9.48 -15.75 -14.19
N VAL A 79 9.67 -14.51 -13.74
CA VAL A 79 9.89 -13.34 -14.61
C VAL A 79 11.17 -13.50 -15.44
N HIS A 80 12.23 -14.06 -14.83
CA HIS A 80 13.53 -14.23 -15.47
C HIS A 80 13.75 -15.61 -16.09
N ALA A 81 12.78 -16.54 -15.95
CA ALA A 81 12.85 -17.83 -16.62
C ALA A 81 12.83 -17.66 -18.16
N PRO A 82 13.40 -18.59 -18.91
CA PRO A 82 13.21 -18.63 -20.33
C PRO A 82 11.70 -18.63 -20.69
N ALA A 83 11.34 -17.86 -21.74
CA ALA A 83 9.96 -17.81 -22.18
C ALA A 83 9.47 -19.19 -22.63
N VAL A 84 8.31 -19.58 -22.16
CA VAL A 84 7.61 -20.80 -22.63
C VAL A 84 6.41 -20.42 -23.48
N ASP A 85 5.91 -21.34 -24.28
CA ASP A 85 4.72 -21.09 -25.07
C ASP A 85 3.51 -20.70 -24.19
N ALA A 86 2.74 -19.71 -24.64
CA ALA A 86 1.50 -19.33 -23.99
C ALA A 86 0.54 -20.52 -23.88
N PRO A 87 -0.07 -20.80 -22.69
CA PRO A 87 -0.90 -21.97 -22.46
C PRO A 87 -2.11 -22.02 -23.41
N GLY A 88 -2.32 -23.18 -24.08
CA GLY A 88 -3.47 -23.40 -24.96
C GLY A 88 -4.71 -23.88 -24.21
N PRO A 89 -5.82 -24.10 -24.94
CA PRO A 89 -7.13 -24.47 -24.39
C PRO A 89 -7.12 -25.69 -23.46
N GLN A 90 -6.26 -26.69 -23.73
CA GLN A 90 -6.17 -27.91 -22.91
C GLN A 90 -5.70 -27.59 -21.44
N SER A 91 -5.02 -26.48 -21.25
CA SER A 91 -4.48 -26.09 -19.94
C SER A 91 -5.35 -25.07 -19.20
N TRP A 92 -6.38 -24.49 -19.84
CA TRP A 92 -7.11 -23.33 -19.30
C TRP A 92 -7.84 -23.62 -18.00
N SER A 93 -8.38 -24.83 -17.82
CA SER A 93 -9.05 -25.24 -16.58
C SER A 93 -8.14 -25.27 -15.36
N GLY A 94 -6.82 -25.42 -15.56
CA GLY A 94 -5.80 -25.44 -14.50
C GLY A 94 -5.11 -24.10 -14.26
N ILE A 95 -5.43 -23.06 -15.04
CA ILE A 95 -4.77 -21.76 -14.91
C ILE A 95 -5.24 -21.04 -13.64
N ASN A 96 -4.30 -20.70 -12.78
CA ASN A 96 -4.51 -19.96 -11.53
C ASN A 96 -3.32 -19.05 -11.22
N ALA A 97 -3.51 -18.11 -10.31
CA ALA A 97 -2.48 -17.13 -9.95
C ALA A 97 -1.22 -17.79 -9.36
N ASP A 98 -1.38 -18.80 -8.49
CA ASP A 98 -0.26 -19.45 -7.82
C ASP A 98 0.70 -20.16 -8.80
N GLY A 99 0.17 -20.73 -9.86
CA GLY A 99 0.95 -21.46 -10.85
C GLY A 99 1.41 -20.64 -12.03
N TYR A 100 0.63 -19.64 -12.45
CA TYR A 100 0.82 -19.01 -13.76
C TYR A 100 1.07 -17.50 -13.72
N GLU A 101 0.66 -16.77 -12.68
CA GLU A 101 0.87 -15.33 -12.60
C GLU A 101 2.36 -14.98 -12.74
N TYR A 102 2.67 -13.99 -13.58
CA TYR A 102 4.02 -13.52 -13.93
C TYR A 102 4.92 -14.57 -14.62
N ARG A 103 4.36 -15.65 -15.15
CA ARG A 103 5.14 -16.58 -15.96
C ARG A 103 5.58 -15.89 -17.26
N HIS A 104 6.86 -16.00 -17.59
CA HIS A 104 7.39 -15.50 -18.85
C HIS A 104 6.92 -16.38 -19.99
N VAL A 105 6.17 -15.81 -20.92
CA VAL A 105 5.55 -16.55 -22.04
C VAL A 105 5.84 -15.88 -23.38
N ARG A 106 5.87 -16.71 -24.42
CA ARG A 106 5.95 -16.29 -25.81
C ARG A 106 4.68 -16.71 -26.55
N LEU A 107 4.23 -15.82 -27.43
CA LEU A 107 3.07 -16.01 -28.27
C LEU A 107 3.43 -15.58 -29.70
N ALA A 108 3.24 -16.47 -30.68
CA ALA A 108 3.29 -16.13 -32.09
C ALA A 108 1.88 -16.14 -32.68
N GLY A 109 1.57 -15.22 -33.58
CA GLY A 109 0.26 -15.07 -34.15
C GLY A 109 0.08 -13.80 -34.97
N SER A 110 -1.17 -13.36 -35.11
CA SER A 110 -1.52 -12.12 -35.79
C SER A 110 -2.61 -11.33 -35.06
N PHE A 111 -2.61 -10.01 -35.21
CA PHE A 111 -3.71 -9.19 -34.70
C PHE A 111 -5.02 -9.54 -35.44
N THR A 112 -6.12 -9.61 -34.68
CA THR A 112 -7.43 -10.02 -35.24
C THR A 112 -8.10 -8.90 -36.05
N GLY A 113 -7.59 -7.70 -36.05
CA GLY A 113 -8.21 -6.56 -36.69
C GLY A 113 -9.39 -5.95 -35.91
N ASN A 114 -9.72 -6.48 -34.74
CA ASN A 114 -10.67 -5.86 -33.83
C ASN A 114 -10.10 -4.60 -33.20
N ALA A 115 -10.99 -3.68 -32.79
CA ALA A 115 -10.56 -2.47 -32.11
C ALA A 115 -9.83 -2.76 -30.79
N ASP A 116 -8.80 -2.00 -30.52
CA ASP A 116 -8.12 -2.00 -29.23
C ASP A 116 -9.08 -1.62 -28.11
N THR A 117 -8.90 -2.20 -26.93
CA THR A 117 -9.64 -1.83 -25.74
C THR A 117 -8.75 -0.99 -24.81
N LEU A 118 -9.21 0.22 -24.51
CA LEU A 118 -8.50 1.15 -23.65
C LEU A 118 -9.00 1.01 -22.22
N VAL A 119 -8.18 0.45 -21.33
CA VAL A 119 -8.48 0.27 -19.90
C VAL A 119 -7.82 1.39 -19.11
N GLN A 120 -8.62 2.15 -18.36
CA GLN A 120 -8.11 3.27 -17.55
C GLN A 120 -7.04 2.80 -16.56
N ALA A 121 -5.94 3.52 -16.48
CA ALA A 121 -4.80 3.16 -15.66
C ALA A 121 -4.09 4.39 -15.07
N VAL A 122 -3.40 4.17 -13.95
CA VAL A 122 -2.44 5.11 -13.38
C VAL A 122 -1.12 4.36 -13.23
N THR A 123 -0.06 4.92 -13.79
CA THR A 123 1.30 4.35 -13.78
C THR A 123 2.29 5.41 -13.29
N GLU A 124 3.57 5.08 -13.24
CA GLU A 124 4.65 6.05 -13.00
C GLU A 124 4.68 7.19 -14.05
N LEU A 125 4.10 6.94 -15.23
CA LEU A 125 3.97 7.93 -16.31
C LEU A 125 2.72 8.80 -16.16
N GLY A 126 1.99 8.69 -15.05
CA GLY A 126 0.75 9.42 -14.79
C GLY A 126 -0.51 8.66 -15.16
N GLY A 127 -1.62 9.40 -15.33
CA GLY A 127 -2.91 8.85 -15.74
C GLY A 127 -2.99 8.59 -17.24
N GLY A 128 -3.68 7.51 -17.63
CA GLY A 128 -3.81 7.12 -19.02
C GLY A 128 -4.56 5.81 -19.20
N TYR A 129 -4.12 5.00 -20.17
CA TYR A 129 -4.79 3.76 -20.54
C TYR A 129 -3.80 2.64 -20.86
N TRP A 130 -4.11 1.44 -20.40
CA TRP A 130 -3.57 0.21 -20.98
C TRP A 130 -4.27 -0.08 -22.32
N VAL A 131 -3.50 -0.57 -23.27
CA VAL A 131 -3.99 -0.91 -24.61
C VAL A 131 -4.02 -2.41 -24.75
N LEU A 132 -5.24 -2.99 -24.67
CA LEU A 132 -5.46 -4.42 -24.87
C LEU A 132 -5.89 -4.68 -26.30
N THR A 133 -5.12 -5.52 -27.00
CA THR A 133 -5.34 -5.92 -28.39
C THR A 133 -5.50 -7.43 -28.47
N PRO A 134 -6.54 -7.96 -29.12
CA PRO A 134 -6.67 -9.40 -29.32
C PRO A 134 -5.72 -9.91 -30.41
N VAL A 135 -5.02 -10.99 -30.10
CA VAL A 135 -4.12 -11.70 -30.99
C VAL A 135 -4.63 -13.12 -31.20
N ARG A 136 -4.80 -13.53 -32.43
CA ARG A 136 -5.05 -14.94 -32.80
C ARG A 136 -3.71 -15.63 -32.96
N THR A 137 -3.50 -16.64 -32.12
CA THR A 137 -2.26 -17.42 -32.16
C THR A 137 -2.18 -18.30 -33.40
N ASP A 138 -0.98 -18.67 -33.80
CA ASP A 138 -0.76 -19.69 -34.88
C ASP A 138 -1.35 -21.05 -34.51
N ARG A 139 -1.67 -21.30 -33.24
CA ARG A 139 -2.36 -22.48 -32.72
C ARG A 139 -3.89 -22.35 -32.72
N GLY A 140 -4.45 -21.23 -33.23
CA GLY A 140 -5.87 -21.03 -33.52
C GLY A 140 -6.72 -20.41 -32.41
N PHE A 141 -6.23 -20.23 -31.18
CA PHE A 141 -6.96 -19.58 -30.09
C PHE A 141 -6.62 -18.09 -29.97
N VAL A 142 -7.47 -17.33 -29.28
CA VAL A 142 -7.29 -15.90 -29.09
C VAL A 142 -6.76 -15.60 -27.69
N VAL A 143 -5.80 -14.67 -27.60
CA VAL A 143 -5.25 -14.15 -26.34
C VAL A 143 -5.33 -12.62 -26.37
N MET A 144 -5.75 -12.01 -25.27
CA MET A 144 -5.63 -10.56 -25.10
C MET A 144 -4.18 -10.18 -24.76
N VAL A 145 -3.62 -9.25 -25.49
CA VAL A 145 -2.27 -8.74 -25.26
C VAL A 145 -2.36 -7.27 -24.82
N ASN A 146 -1.89 -6.97 -23.63
CA ASN A 146 -1.65 -5.61 -23.21
C ASN A 146 -0.34 -5.12 -23.83
N ARG A 147 -0.45 -4.33 -24.87
CA ARG A 147 0.69 -3.77 -25.60
C ARG A 147 1.44 -2.69 -24.83
N GLY A 148 0.85 -2.21 -23.73
CA GLY A 148 1.44 -1.20 -22.89
C GLY A 148 0.51 0.00 -22.64
N PHE A 149 1.09 1.05 -22.11
CA PHE A 149 0.41 2.25 -21.63
C PHE A 149 0.48 3.39 -22.66
N ILE A 150 -0.61 4.17 -22.74
CA ILE A 150 -0.65 5.48 -23.40
C ILE A 150 -1.17 6.54 -22.43
N PRO A 151 -0.57 7.74 -22.38
CA PRO A 151 -1.08 8.84 -21.56
C PRO A 151 -2.38 9.42 -22.12
N LEU A 152 -3.12 10.16 -21.28
CA LEU A 152 -4.44 10.73 -21.62
C LEU A 152 -4.43 11.53 -22.92
N GLU A 153 -3.40 12.31 -23.15
CA GLU A 153 -3.24 13.20 -24.30
C GLU A 153 -3.15 12.44 -25.63
N ARG A 154 -2.70 11.19 -25.57
CA ARG A 154 -2.57 10.34 -26.76
C ARG A 154 -3.81 9.55 -27.10
N LYS A 155 -4.85 9.55 -26.23
CA LYS A 155 -6.07 8.76 -26.41
C LYS A 155 -6.73 9.02 -27.77
N ALA A 156 -7.04 10.27 -28.08
CA ALA A 156 -7.75 10.63 -29.29
C ALA A 156 -6.98 10.21 -30.55
N GLY A 157 -5.69 10.51 -30.62
CA GLY A 157 -4.84 10.12 -31.72
C GLY A 157 -4.67 8.61 -31.87
N PHE A 158 -4.70 7.88 -30.75
CA PHE A 158 -4.63 6.42 -30.75
C PHE A 158 -5.94 5.78 -31.27
N GLN A 159 -7.09 6.28 -30.81
CA GLN A 159 -8.41 5.81 -31.27
C GLN A 159 -8.70 6.12 -32.76
N ALA A 160 -8.11 7.18 -33.29
CA ALA A 160 -8.22 7.54 -34.69
C ALA A 160 -7.41 6.62 -35.64
N ARG A 161 -6.52 5.79 -35.09
CA ARG A 161 -5.75 4.84 -35.91
C ARG A 161 -6.65 3.69 -36.36
N LYS A 162 -6.40 3.23 -37.60
CA LYS A 162 -7.02 1.99 -38.05
C LYS A 162 -6.49 0.83 -37.19
N PRO A 163 -7.35 -0.13 -36.81
CA PRO A 163 -6.90 -1.34 -36.14
C PRO A 163 -5.78 -2.03 -36.94
N VAL A 164 -4.78 -2.52 -36.26
CA VAL A 164 -3.71 -3.27 -36.90
C VAL A 164 -4.28 -4.61 -37.36
N GLN A 165 -4.38 -4.83 -38.66
CA GLN A 165 -4.94 -6.06 -39.24
C GLN A 165 -3.85 -7.00 -39.65
N SER A 166 -4.03 -8.29 -39.31
CA SER A 166 -3.30 -9.45 -39.88
C SER A 166 -1.77 -9.31 -39.95
N ALA A 167 -1.17 -8.35 -39.22
CA ALA A 167 0.27 -8.28 -39.14
C ALA A 167 0.78 -9.41 -38.24
N PRO A 168 1.74 -10.22 -38.70
CA PRO A 168 2.40 -11.18 -37.84
C PRO A 168 3.02 -10.50 -36.63
N VAL A 169 2.87 -11.11 -35.47
CA VAL A 169 3.42 -10.59 -34.22
C VAL A 169 3.98 -11.74 -33.40
N VAL A 170 5.15 -11.51 -32.82
CA VAL A 170 5.68 -12.34 -31.75
C VAL A 170 5.68 -11.47 -30.49
N VAL A 171 4.93 -11.91 -29.49
CA VAL A 171 4.84 -11.24 -28.21
C VAL A 171 5.62 -12.05 -27.19
N ASP A 172 6.58 -11.40 -26.56
CA ASP A 172 7.32 -11.89 -25.41
C ASP A 172 6.87 -11.08 -24.19
N GLY A 173 6.45 -11.71 -23.11
CA GLY A 173 5.85 -10.98 -22.02
C GLY A 173 5.44 -11.84 -20.82
N LEU A 174 4.73 -11.24 -19.89
CA LEU A 174 4.32 -11.87 -18.64
C LEU A 174 2.83 -12.24 -18.68
N LEU A 175 2.52 -13.50 -18.37
CA LEU A 175 1.14 -13.96 -18.22
C LEU A 175 0.52 -13.31 -16.97
N ARG A 176 -0.67 -12.75 -17.15
CA ARG A 176 -1.43 -12.09 -16.10
C ARG A 176 -2.85 -12.65 -16.03
N MET A 177 -3.33 -12.80 -14.81
CA MET A 177 -4.71 -13.23 -14.59
C MET A 177 -5.70 -12.13 -14.97
N SER A 178 -6.87 -12.54 -15.51
CA SER A 178 -7.98 -11.62 -15.76
C SER A 178 -8.39 -10.88 -14.48
N GLU A 179 -8.78 -9.61 -14.63
CA GLU A 179 -9.20 -8.71 -13.52
C GLU A 179 -10.70 -8.42 -13.67
N PRO A 180 -11.61 -9.31 -13.21
CA PRO A 180 -13.04 -9.16 -13.43
C PRO A 180 -13.66 -8.03 -12.60
N GLY A 181 -14.75 -7.43 -13.11
CA GLY A 181 -15.67 -6.59 -12.38
C GLY A 181 -15.42 -5.09 -12.40
N GLY A 182 -14.21 -4.63 -12.63
CA GLY A 182 -13.88 -3.21 -12.68
C GLY A 182 -12.81 -2.78 -11.67
N GLY A 183 -12.61 -1.48 -11.49
CA GLY A 183 -11.67 -0.89 -10.55
C GLY A 183 -12.30 -0.51 -9.21
N PHE A 184 -11.52 0.14 -8.34
CA PHE A 184 -12.01 0.64 -7.06
C PHE A 184 -13.17 1.63 -7.27
N LEU A 185 -14.35 1.32 -6.71
CA LEU A 185 -15.60 2.09 -6.80
C LEU A 185 -16.12 2.35 -8.23
N ARG A 186 -15.61 1.65 -9.26
CA ARG A 186 -16.03 1.80 -10.65
C ARG A 186 -16.22 0.43 -11.28
N ARG A 187 -17.34 0.24 -11.97
CA ARG A 187 -17.61 -0.96 -12.75
C ARG A 187 -17.25 -0.74 -14.21
N ASN A 188 -16.83 -1.82 -14.90
CA ASN A 188 -16.71 -1.79 -16.34
C ASN A 188 -18.08 -1.52 -16.96
N ASP A 189 -18.09 -0.71 -18.02
CA ASP A 189 -19.28 -0.37 -18.81
C ASP A 189 -19.02 -0.73 -20.29
N PRO A 190 -19.29 -1.98 -20.67
CA PRO A 190 -19.05 -2.43 -22.04
C PRO A 190 -19.87 -1.67 -23.09
N ALA A 191 -21.11 -1.23 -22.76
CA ALA A 191 -21.96 -0.49 -23.68
C ALA A 191 -21.40 0.92 -23.98
N GLY A 192 -20.79 1.57 -22.98
CA GLY A 192 -20.12 2.85 -23.15
C GLY A 192 -18.65 2.76 -23.52
N ASP A 193 -18.12 1.57 -23.78
CA ASP A 193 -16.69 1.28 -24.01
C ASP A 193 -15.78 1.90 -22.95
N ARG A 194 -16.20 1.83 -21.67
CA ARG A 194 -15.48 2.34 -20.52
C ARG A 194 -14.97 1.20 -19.65
N TRP A 195 -13.66 1.06 -19.59
CA TRP A 195 -12.99 -0.04 -18.90
C TRP A 195 -12.10 0.47 -17.78
N TYR A 196 -12.24 -0.13 -16.61
CA TYR A 196 -11.51 0.20 -15.38
C TYR A 196 -10.68 -0.98 -14.85
N SER A 197 -10.82 -2.16 -15.49
CA SER A 197 -9.99 -3.35 -15.21
C SER A 197 -9.83 -4.16 -16.48
N ARG A 198 -8.81 -4.99 -16.51
CA ARG A 198 -8.47 -5.87 -17.63
C ARG A 198 -9.28 -7.17 -17.54
N ASP A 199 -10.60 -7.03 -17.59
CA ASP A 199 -11.58 -8.11 -17.55
C ASP A 199 -11.66 -8.79 -18.94
N VAL A 200 -10.86 -9.85 -19.10
CA VAL A 200 -10.73 -10.54 -20.40
C VAL A 200 -12.07 -11.04 -20.91
N ALA A 201 -12.88 -11.65 -20.06
CA ALA A 201 -14.17 -12.24 -20.48
C ALA A 201 -15.16 -11.15 -20.91
N ALA A 202 -15.28 -10.07 -20.14
CA ALA A 202 -16.17 -8.97 -20.49
C ALA A 202 -15.72 -8.22 -21.77
N ILE A 203 -14.42 -8.02 -21.95
CA ILE A 203 -13.83 -7.42 -23.14
C ILE A 203 -14.07 -8.31 -24.36
N ALA A 204 -13.82 -9.61 -24.24
CA ALA A 204 -14.04 -10.58 -25.31
C ALA A 204 -15.51 -10.60 -25.77
N ALA A 205 -16.45 -10.61 -24.84
CA ALA A 205 -17.88 -10.54 -25.14
C ALA A 205 -18.24 -9.23 -25.86
N ALA A 206 -17.76 -8.08 -25.36
CA ALA A 206 -18.02 -6.79 -25.98
C ALA A 206 -17.43 -6.62 -27.38
N ARG A 207 -16.32 -7.33 -27.68
CA ARG A 207 -15.64 -7.30 -28.98
C ARG A 207 -16.06 -8.45 -29.91
N GLY A 208 -16.95 -9.34 -29.48
CA GLY A 208 -17.40 -10.50 -30.27
C GLY A 208 -16.30 -11.47 -30.64
N LEU A 209 -15.33 -11.71 -29.75
CA LEU A 209 -14.13 -12.49 -30.06
C LEU A 209 -14.35 -14.02 -29.98
N GLY A 210 -15.48 -14.47 -29.45
CA GLY A 210 -15.72 -15.88 -29.15
C GLY A 210 -14.89 -16.37 -27.96
N GLU A 211 -14.33 -17.56 -28.06
CA GLU A 211 -13.54 -18.17 -27.01
C GLU A 211 -12.13 -17.53 -26.95
N VAL A 212 -11.76 -17.03 -25.78
CA VAL A 212 -10.45 -16.40 -25.50
C VAL A 212 -9.79 -17.06 -24.30
N ALA A 213 -8.46 -17.01 -24.25
CA ALA A 213 -7.72 -17.47 -23.08
C ALA A 213 -8.18 -16.76 -21.80
N PRO A 214 -8.30 -17.44 -20.63
CA PRO A 214 -8.76 -16.85 -19.38
C PRO A 214 -7.72 -15.93 -18.72
N TYR A 215 -6.70 -15.56 -19.44
CA TYR A 215 -5.59 -14.71 -19.03
C TYR A 215 -5.26 -13.72 -20.15
N PHE A 216 -4.42 -12.74 -19.84
CA PHE A 216 -3.82 -11.86 -20.84
C PHE A 216 -2.29 -11.86 -20.71
N ILE A 217 -1.61 -11.28 -21.69
CA ILE A 217 -0.15 -11.16 -21.66
C ILE A 217 0.20 -9.67 -21.61
N ASP A 218 0.94 -9.26 -20.57
CA ASP A 218 1.60 -7.95 -20.53
C ASP A 218 2.85 -8.04 -21.40
N ALA A 219 2.88 -7.33 -22.53
CA ALA A 219 4.01 -7.32 -23.43
C ALA A 219 5.27 -6.73 -22.77
N GLY A 220 6.41 -7.24 -23.15
CA GLY A 220 7.71 -6.75 -22.74
C GLY A 220 7.95 -5.28 -23.08
N ALA A 221 9.14 -4.76 -22.78
CA ALA A 221 9.48 -3.36 -23.01
C ALA A 221 9.41 -2.99 -24.50
N SER A 222 8.79 -1.86 -24.78
CA SER A 222 8.81 -1.22 -26.10
C SER A 222 10.12 -0.51 -26.35
N GLY A 223 10.43 -0.23 -27.62
CA GLY A 223 11.57 0.59 -27.99
C GLY A 223 11.51 2.02 -27.42
N PRO A 224 12.65 2.71 -27.32
CA PRO A 224 12.69 4.09 -26.84
C PRO A 224 11.77 5.01 -27.66
N GLY A 225 10.88 5.73 -26.98
CA GLY A 225 9.94 6.66 -27.63
C GLY A 225 8.71 6.02 -28.27
N GLU A 226 8.60 4.71 -28.32
CA GLU A 226 7.46 3.99 -28.89
C GLU A 226 6.23 4.03 -27.95
N TRP A 227 5.05 4.00 -28.58
CA TRP A 227 3.75 3.94 -27.90
C TRP A 227 2.85 2.92 -28.59
N PRO A 228 2.13 2.08 -27.84
CA PRO A 228 2.03 1.99 -26.37
C PRO A 228 3.36 1.59 -25.72
N ARG A 229 3.64 2.09 -24.50
CA ARG A 229 4.83 1.74 -23.75
C ARG A 229 4.60 0.45 -22.94
N GLY A 230 5.22 -0.64 -23.40
CA GLY A 230 5.24 -1.92 -22.71
C GLY A 230 6.28 -1.98 -21.58
N GLY A 231 6.36 -3.14 -20.91
CA GLY A 231 7.34 -3.38 -19.84
C GLY A 231 7.07 -2.65 -18.53
N LEU A 232 5.88 -2.09 -18.34
CA LEU A 232 5.48 -1.38 -17.12
C LEU A 232 4.78 -2.28 -16.09
N THR A 233 4.90 -3.60 -16.23
CA THR A 233 4.36 -4.53 -15.24
C THR A 233 5.12 -4.39 -13.94
N VAL A 234 4.44 -3.90 -12.90
CA VAL A 234 5.05 -3.73 -11.58
C VAL A 234 5.14 -5.10 -10.90
N VAL A 235 6.35 -5.65 -10.85
CA VAL A 235 6.66 -6.92 -10.15
C VAL A 235 7.19 -6.64 -8.73
N HIS A 236 7.23 -5.37 -8.32
CA HIS A 236 7.82 -4.96 -7.05
C HIS A 236 6.84 -5.14 -5.88
N PHE A 237 7.14 -6.08 -5.00
CA PHE A 237 6.37 -6.31 -3.78
C PHE A 237 6.97 -5.55 -2.61
N ARG A 238 6.24 -4.55 -2.11
CA ARG A 238 6.64 -3.84 -0.90
C ARG A 238 6.66 -4.79 0.31
N ASN A 239 7.78 -4.87 1.01
CA ASN A 239 7.96 -5.71 2.20
C ASN A 239 8.44 -4.86 3.38
N THR A 240 7.50 -4.39 4.19
CA THR A 240 7.77 -3.54 5.37
C THR A 240 7.71 -4.32 6.68
N HIS A 241 7.52 -5.64 6.66
CA HIS A 241 7.34 -6.48 7.85
C HIS A 241 8.50 -6.38 8.84
N LEU A 242 9.75 -6.25 8.36
CA LEU A 242 10.91 -6.09 9.24
C LEU A 242 10.85 -4.81 10.06
N VAL A 243 10.43 -3.70 9.46
CA VAL A 243 10.30 -2.41 10.17
C VAL A 243 9.26 -2.53 11.28
N TYR A 244 8.12 -3.15 11.00
CA TYR A 244 7.08 -3.39 12.02
C TYR A 244 7.55 -4.36 13.11
N ALA A 245 8.28 -5.42 12.77
CA ALA A 245 8.85 -6.33 13.77
C ALA A 245 9.79 -5.60 14.73
N LEU A 246 10.71 -4.77 14.20
CA LEU A 246 11.60 -3.95 14.99
C LEU A 246 10.84 -2.96 15.89
N THR A 247 9.77 -2.35 15.39
CA THR A 247 8.91 -1.47 16.18
C THR A 247 8.30 -2.20 17.38
N TRP A 248 7.73 -3.38 17.17
CA TRP A 248 7.13 -4.18 18.24
C TRP A 248 8.15 -4.62 19.28
N PHE A 249 9.32 -5.10 18.86
CA PHE A 249 10.39 -5.48 19.80
C PHE A 249 10.95 -4.29 20.57
N SER A 250 11.04 -3.11 19.94
CA SER A 250 11.48 -1.87 20.62
C SER A 250 10.48 -1.45 21.70
N LEU A 251 9.18 -1.57 21.44
CA LEU A 251 8.13 -1.30 22.43
C LEU A 251 8.19 -2.30 23.59
N ALA A 252 8.41 -3.58 23.31
CA ALA A 252 8.62 -4.60 24.35
C ALA A 252 9.84 -4.26 25.22
N ALA A 253 10.97 -3.94 24.61
CA ALA A 253 12.20 -3.57 25.30
C ALA A 253 12.02 -2.30 26.16
N MET A 254 11.28 -1.30 25.66
CA MET A 254 10.95 -0.09 26.42
C MET A 254 10.14 -0.41 27.68
N LEU A 255 9.13 -1.29 27.60
CA LEU A 255 8.35 -1.69 28.75
C LEU A 255 9.21 -2.43 29.78
N VAL A 256 10.10 -3.34 29.33
CA VAL A 256 11.06 -4.03 30.21
C VAL A 256 12.00 -3.03 30.90
N ALA A 257 12.53 -2.05 30.15
CA ALA A 257 13.41 -1.01 30.72
C ALA A 257 12.69 -0.19 31.78
N VAL A 258 11.42 0.18 31.56
CA VAL A 258 10.59 0.89 32.56
C VAL A 258 10.40 0.04 33.83
N LEU A 259 10.16 -1.28 33.69
CA LEU A 259 10.04 -2.18 34.84
C LEU A 259 11.35 -2.24 35.62
N ALA A 260 12.48 -2.44 34.94
CA ALA A 260 13.80 -2.52 35.55
C ALA A 260 14.17 -1.21 36.29
N PHE A 261 13.92 -0.05 35.69
CA PHE A 261 14.19 1.23 36.29
C PHE A 261 13.33 1.48 37.55
N ARG A 262 12.05 1.11 37.52
CA ARG A 262 11.16 1.20 38.68
C ARG A 262 11.58 0.22 39.80
N GLY A 263 12.11 -0.95 39.47
CA GLY A 263 12.66 -1.90 40.42
C GLY A 263 13.88 -1.35 41.16
N ARG A 264 14.84 -0.79 40.42
CA ARG A 264 16.08 -0.21 40.98
C ARG A 264 15.82 0.94 41.96
N ARG A 265 14.93 1.87 41.65
CA ARG A 265 14.57 2.99 42.53
C ARG A 265 13.91 2.56 43.86
N ARG A 266 13.50 1.30 44.00
CA ARG A 266 12.91 0.79 45.25
C ARG A 266 13.92 0.09 46.16
N THR A 267 15.10 -0.21 45.65
CA THR A 267 16.17 -0.91 46.40
C THR A 267 17.23 0.02 46.93
N GLU A 268 17.21 1.36 46.61
CA GLU A 268 18.08 2.34 47.23
C GLU A 268 17.49 2.70 48.60
N PRO A 269 18.17 2.38 49.71
CA PRO A 269 17.73 2.82 51.03
C PRO A 269 17.86 4.37 51.12
N GLU A 270 16.87 5.03 51.69
CA GLU A 270 16.97 6.44 52.09
C GLU A 270 18.09 6.55 53.13
N GLU A 271 19.27 7.09 52.75
CA GLU A 271 20.30 7.55 53.69
C GLU A 271 19.88 8.87 54.33
#